data_a7613b5bd43392c9a0f10a09547823c3
#
_entry.id   a7613b5bd43392c9a0f10a09547823c3
#
_cell.length_a   1.000
_cell.length_b   1.000
_cell.length_c   1.000
_cell.angle_alpha   90.00
_cell.angle_beta   90.00
_cell.angle_gamma   90.00
#
_symmetry.space_group_name_H-M   'P 1'
#
loop_
_entity.id
_entity.type
_entity.pdbx_description
1 polymer ?
#
loop_
_entity_poly.entity_id
_entity_poly.type
_entity_poly.pdbx_seq_one_letter_code
_entity_poly.pdbx_strand_id
1 'polypeptide(L)'
;MNKFLVGLLLSSLAVIATAEPRPRQIRMMCGSFEDAEVTTQRYGEKLIMATQSPNEQTVNLVYANFETETTSWFIHDLLTDEYCLMGVGKRIYIPDDSPLNNKSAIGIRVQYK
;
A
#
# COMPACT_ATOMS: atom_id res chain seq x y z
N MET A 1 40.53 31.63 4.06
CA MET A 1 39.53 31.34 3.00
C MET A 1 39.37 29.86 2.74
N ASN A 2 40.45 29.12 2.56
CA ASN A 2 40.35 27.69 2.27
C ASN A 2 39.65 26.88 3.36
N LYS A 3 39.88 27.24 4.63
CA LYS A 3 39.22 26.57 5.75
C LYS A 3 37.71 26.77 5.74
N PHE A 4 37.25 27.94 5.32
CA PHE A 4 35.82 28.23 5.22
C PHE A 4 35.13 27.43 4.11
N LEU A 5 35.78 27.30 2.95
CA LEU A 5 35.26 26.51 1.84
C LEU A 5 35.15 25.03 2.19
N VAL A 6 36.13 24.48 2.89
CA VAL A 6 36.14 23.10 3.35
C VAL A 6 34.98 22.85 4.31
N GLY A 7 34.70 23.78 5.22
CA GLY A 7 33.58 23.68 6.13
C GLY A 7 32.23 23.63 5.42
N LEU A 8 32.06 24.43 4.38
CA LEU A 8 30.82 24.42 3.58
C LEU A 8 30.61 23.11 2.86
N LEU A 9 31.66 22.53 2.29
CA LEU A 9 31.58 21.24 1.61
C LEU A 9 31.21 20.13 2.59
N LEU A 10 31.78 20.10 3.78
CA LEU A 10 31.45 19.11 4.79
C LEU A 10 30.00 19.24 5.25
N SER A 11 29.49 20.46 5.39
CA SER A 11 28.11 20.71 5.76
C SER A 11 27.15 20.16 4.68
N SER A 12 27.47 20.34 3.41
CA SER A 12 26.67 19.82 2.30
C SER A 12 26.62 18.30 2.31
N LEU A 13 27.74 17.64 2.56
CA LEU A 13 27.81 16.19 2.67
C LEU A 13 26.99 15.68 3.87
N ALA A 14 27.01 16.37 4.99
CA ALA A 14 26.24 16.01 6.17
C ALA A 14 24.74 16.08 5.89
N VAL A 15 24.28 17.09 5.13
CA VAL A 15 22.86 17.20 4.73
C VAL A 15 22.45 16.03 3.84
N ILE A 16 23.29 15.62 2.89
CA ILE A 16 23.02 14.46 2.04
C ILE A 16 22.96 13.18 2.88
N ALA A 17 23.87 13.02 3.84
CA ALA A 17 23.94 11.84 4.70
C ALA A 17 22.71 11.69 5.62
N THR A 18 21.95 12.78 5.88
CA THR A 18 20.76 12.73 6.72
C THR A 18 19.48 12.45 5.96
N ALA A 19 19.55 12.26 4.63
CA ALA A 19 18.38 11.96 3.80
C ALA A 19 18.01 10.47 3.89
N GLU A 20 17.76 10.00 5.12
CA GLU A 20 17.34 8.61 5.39
C GLU A 20 15.84 8.55 5.70
N PRO A 21 15.19 7.41 5.43
CA PRO A 21 13.79 7.23 5.81
C PRO A 21 13.60 7.42 7.31
N ARG A 22 12.53 8.11 7.68
CA ARG A 22 12.19 8.36 9.08
C ARG A 22 10.87 7.72 9.42
N PRO A 23 10.74 7.09 10.59
CA PRO A 23 9.45 6.59 11.03
C PRO A 23 8.46 7.73 11.22
N ARG A 24 7.20 7.52 10.82
CA ARG A 24 6.12 8.48 10.99
C ARG A 24 4.91 7.77 11.54
N GLN A 25 4.15 8.49 12.35
CA GLN A 25 2.88 7.99 12.83
C GLN A 25 1.80 8.27 11.79
N ILE A 26 1.02 7.23 11.47
CA ILE A 26 -0.08 7.32 10.52
C ILE A 26 -1.34 6.91 11.27
N ARG A 27 -2.40 7.70 11.15
CA ARG A 27 -3.70 7.32 11.68
C ARG A 27 -4.34 6.30 10.75
N MET A 28 -4.80 5.20 11.33
CA MET A 28 -5.52 4.16 10.62
C MET A 28 -6.91 4.02 11.21
N MET A 29 -7.87 3.75 10.34
CA MET A 29 -9.22 3.39 10.78
C MET A 29 -9.30 1.87 10.83
N CYS A 30 -9.49 1.33 12.02
CA CYS A 30 -9.58 -0.11 12.23
C CYS A 30 -10.99 -0.48 12.67
N GLY A 31 -11.46 -1.63 12.25
CA GLY A 31 -12.78 -2.14 12.59
C GLY A 31 -12.89 -3.62 12.34
N SER A 32 -14.10 -4.12 12.34
CA SER A 32 -14.39 -5.53 12.11
C SER A 32 -14.35 -5.90 10.63
N PHE A 33 -14.42 -7.20 10.36
CA PHE A 33 -14.59 -7.69 8.99
C PHE A 33 -15.83 -7.07 8.32
N GLU A 34 -16.93 -6.98 9.05
CA GLU A 34 -18.17 -6.40 8.54
C GLU A 34 -17.99 -4.93 8.14
N ASP A 35 -17.23 -4.18 8.91
CA ASP A 35 -16.95 -2.77 8.57
C ASP A 35 -16.16 -2.67 7.27
N ALA A 36 -15.15 -3.51 7.09
CA ALA A 36 -14.36 -3.57 5.86
C ALA A 36 -15.24 -3.99 4.68
N GLU A 37 -16.08 -4.99 4.87
CA GLU A 37 -16.98 -5.49 3.83
C GLU A 37 -17.97 -4.42 3.39
N VAL A 38 -18.56 -3.68 4.31
CA VAL A 38 -19.48 -2.58 3.99
C VAL A 38 -18.76 -1.52 3.15
N THR A 39 -17.52 -1.20 3.51
CA THR A 39 -16.74 -0.20 2.77
C THR A 39 -16.45 -0.66 1.34
N THR A 40 -15.98 -1.89 1.17
CA THR A 40 -15.64 -2.41 -0.15
C THR A 40 -16.88 -2.61 -1.03
N GLN A 41 -18.00 -3.07 -0.44
CA GLN A 41 -19.23 -3.24 -1.18
C GLN A 41 -19.84 -1.94 -1.65
N ARG A 42 -19.68 -0.87 -0.85
CA ARG A 42 -20.17 0.46 -1.24
C ARG A 42 -19.57 0.93 -2.55
N TYR A 43 -18.32 0.59 -2.80
CA TYR A 43 -17.60 0.95 -4.02
C TYR A 43 -17.60 -0.17 -5.06
N GLY A 44 -18.28 -1.27 -4.80
CA GLY A 44 -18.31 -2.42 -5.70
C GLY A 44 -16.95 -3.06 -5.91
N GLU A 45 -16.09 -2.96 -4.91
CA GLU A 45 -14.72 -3.49 -4.98
C GLU A 45 -14.70 -4.97 -4.60
N LYS A 46 -13.78 -5.70 -5.21
CA LYS A 46 -13.54 -7.12 -4.91
C LYS A 46 -12.09 -7.32 -4.56
N LEU A 47 -11.83 -8.32 -3.73
CA LEU A 47 -10.46 -8.69 -3.37
C LEU A 47 -9.71 -9.16 -4.61
N ILE A 48 -8.60 -8.49 -4.93
CA ILE A 48 -7.76 -8.83 -6.08
C ILE A 48 -6.42 -9.41 -5.68
N MET A 49 -5.97 -9.15 -4.46
CA MET A 49 -4.67 -9.64 -4.01
C MET A 49 -4.66 -9.69 -2.48
N ALA A 50 -4.02 -10.73 -1.97
CA ALA A 50 -3.76 -10.87 -0.53
C ALA A 50 -2.33 -11.37 -0.36
N THR A 51 -1.59 -10.76 0.57
CA THR A 51 -0.24 -11.19 0.90
C THR A 51 -0.07 -11.24 2.40
N GLN A 52 0.61 -12.26 2.89
CA GLN A 52 0.87 -12.41 4.31
C GLN A 52 2.23 -11.82 4.64
N SER A 53 2.35 -11.16 5.80
CA SER A 53 3.63 -10.63 6.26
C SER A 53 4.60 -11.76 6.61
N PRO A 54 5.93 -11.50 6.58
CA PRO A 54 6.90 -12.54 6.91
C PRO A 54 6.75 -13.16 8.30
N ASN A 55 6.23 -12.41 9.27
CA ASN A 55 5.98 -12.92 10.62
C ASN A 55 4.62 -13.63 10.77
N GLU A 56 3.84 -13.72 9.69
CA GLU A 56 2.53 -14.37 9.65
C GLU A 56 1.48 -13.76 10.60
N GLN A 57 1.68 -12.53 11.05
CA GLN A 57 0.77 -11.86 12.00
C GLN A 57 -0.22 -10.93 11.30
N THR A 58 0.09 -10.51 10.08
CA THR A 58 -0.79 -9.61 9.33
C THR A 58 -0.95 -10.08 7.90
N VAL A 59 -2.09 -9.74 7.30
CA VAL A 59 -2.38 -9.99 5.89
C VAL A 59 -2.71 -8.66 5.23
N ASN A 60 -2.05 -8.37 4.12
CA ASN A 60 -2.38 -7.23 3.28
C ASN A 60 -3.49 -7.65 2.32
N LEU A 61 -4.54 -6.84 2.25
CA LEU A 61 -5.70 -7.09 1.39
C LEU A 61 -5.89 -5.91 0.46
N VAL A 62 -5.88 -6.17 -0.84
CA VAL A 62 -6.11 -5.13 -1.85
C VAL A 62 -7.41 -5.44 -2.56
N TYR A 63 -8.33 -4.48 -2.51
CA TYR A 63 -9.62 -4.52 -3.18
C TYR A 63 -9.63 -3.53 -4.33
N ALA A 64 -10.33 -3.85 -5.39
CA ALA A 64 -10.44 -2.95 -6.54
C ALA A 64 -11.76 -3.13 -7.28
N ASN A 65 -12.22 -2.03 -7.87
CA ASN A 65 -13.26 -2.03 -8.89
C ASN A 65 -12.63 -1.44 -10.15
N PHE A 66 -12.42 -2.27 -11.16
CA PHE A 66 -11.74 -1.84 -12.39
C PHE A 66 -12.66 -1.03 -13.31
N GLU A 67 -13.96 -1.09 -13.12
CA GLU A 67 -14.90 -0.29 -13.91
C GLU A 67 -14.93 1.15 -13.44
N THR A 68 -15.00 1.36 -12.13
CA THR A 68 -15.02 2.69 -11.53
C THR A 68 -13.63 3.20 -11.16
N GLU A 69 -12.62 2.34 -11.27
CA GLU A 69 -11.22 2.64 -10.96
C GLU A 69 -11.02 3.10 -9.53
N THR A 70 -11.59 2.36 -8.58
CA THR A 70 -11.37 2.59 -7.15
C THR A 70 -10.64 1.42 -6.52
N THR A 71 -9.82 1.71 -5.52
CA THR A 71 -9.09 0.70 -4.76
C THR A 71 -9.14 0.99 -3.27
N SER A 72 -9.08 -0.07 -2.48
CA SER A 72 -8.94 0.03 -1.02
C SER A 72 -7.89 -0.99 -0.56
N TRP A 73 -7.02 -0.56 0.32
CA TRP A 73 -5.99 -1.41 0.89
C TRP A 73 -6.18 -1.51 2.39
N PHE A 74 -6.33 -2.76 2.87
CA PHE A 74 -6.50 -3.07 4.29
C PHE A 74 -5.33 -3.90 4.78
N ILE A 75 -5.04 -3.78 6.07
CA ILE A 75 -4.23 -4.74 6.79
C ILE A 75 -5.15 -5.45 7.78
N HIS A 76 -5.21 -6.78 7.70
CA HIS A 76 -5.89 -7.61 8.66
C HIS A 76 -4.88 -8.08 9.69
N ASP A 77 -5.05 -7.65 10.94
CA ASP A 77 -4.23 -8.08 12.06
C ASP A 77 -4.81 -9.38 12.60
N LEU A 78 -4.06 -10.47 12.46
CA LEU A 78 -4.53 -11.80 12.86
C LEU A 78 -4.57 -12.00 14.38
N LEU A 79 -3.81 -11.18 15.11
CA LEU A 79 -3.79 -11.28 16.58
C LEU A 79 -5.02 -10.63 17.21
N THR A 80 -5.44 -9.50 16.71
CA THR A 80 -6.59 -8.74 17.22
C THR A 80 -7.86 -8.95 16.41
N ASP A 81 -7.73 -9.57 15.24
CA ASP A 81 -8.81 -9.73 14.24
C ASP A 81 -9.42 -8.42 13.79
N GLU A 82 -8.61 -7.37 13.76
CA GLU A 82 -9.01 -6.08 13.26
C GLU A 82 -8.61 -5.89 11.80
N TYR A 83 -9.44 -5.14 11.07
CA TYR A 83 -9.18 -4.74 9.69
C TYR A 83 -8.93 -3.25 9.67
N CYS A 84 -7.72 -2.86 9.29
CA CYS A 84 -7.30 -1.46 9.31
C CYS A 84 -7.17 -0.94 7.88
N LEU A 85 -7.91 0.12 7.58
CA LEU A 85 -7.82 0.77 6.27
C LEU A 85 -6.52 1.56 6.19
N MET A 86 -5.65 1.16 5.27
CA MET A 86 -4.35 1.78 5.06
C MET A 86 -4.39 2.88 4.01
N GLY A 87 -5.23 2.71 3.01
CA GLY A 87 -5.33 3.69 1.95
C GLY A 87 -6.44 3.39 0.96
N VAL A 88 -6.85 4.42 0.24
CA VAL A 88 -7.80 4.32 -0.85
C VAL A 88 -7.18 4.93 -2.08
N GLY A 89 -7.50 4.38 -3.25
CA GLY A 89 -7.00 4.84 -4.51
C GLY A 89 -8.12 5.23 -5.46
N LYS A 90 -7.76 6.08 -6.40
CA LYS A 90 -8.65 6.55 -7.45
C LYS A 90 -7.85 6.57 -8.74
N ARG A 91 -8.43 6.08 -9.81
CA ARG A 91 -7.78 5.92 -11.11
C ARG A 91 -6.67 4.87 -11.07
N ILE A 92 -6.97 3.72 -11.64
CA ILE A 92 -6.03 2.60 -11.69
C ILE A 92 -5.14 2.79 -12.92
N TYR A 93 -3.83 2.81 -12.69
CA TYR A 93 -2.85 2.82 -13.77
C TYR A 93 -2.08 1.51 -13.74
N ILE A 94 -2.07 0.81 -14.87
CA ILE A 94 -1.31 -0.43 -15.03
C ILE A 94 -0.27 -0.18 -16.11
N PRO A 95 1.04 -0.20 -15.76
CA PRO A 95 2.11 -0.02 -16.75
C PRO A 95 2.04 -1.07 -17.85
N ASP A 96 2.50 -0.72 -19.05
CA ASP A 96 2.48 -1.62 -20.20
C ASP A 96 3.28 -2.89 -19.97
N ASP A 97 4.36 -2.81 -19.19
CA ASP A 97 5.21 -3.95 -18.86
C ASP A 97 4.74 -4.72 -17.63
N SER A 98 3.59 -4.35 -17.05
CA SER A 98 3.05 -5.05 -15.89
C SER A 98 2.47 -6.40 -16.30
N PRO A 99 2.70 -7.46 -15.48
CA PRO A 99 2.03 -8.74 -15.68
C PRO A 99 0.50 -8.65 -15.69
N LEU A 100 -0.08 -7.63 -15.08
CA LEU A 100 -1.53 -7.42 -15.05
C LEU A 100 -2.12 -7.02 -16.40
N ASN A 101 -1.29 -6.58 -17.35
CA ASN A 101 -1.73 -6.32 -18.72
C ASN A 101 -1.82 -7.61 -19.55
N ASN A 102 -1.31 -8.72 -19.05
CA ASN A 102 -1.39 -10.01 -19.71
C ASN A 102 -2.76 -10.65 -19.43
N LYS A 103 -3.40 -11.20 -20.46
CA LYS A 103 -4.67 -11.90 -20.33
C LYS A 103 -4.60 -13.07 -19.34
N SER A 104 -3.47 -13.75 -19.28
CA SER A 104 -3.27 -14.85 -18.33
C SER A 104 -3.27 -14.34 -16.88
N ALA A 105 -2.65 -13.19 -16.63
CA ALA A 105 -2.66 -12.57 -15.30
C ALA A 105 -4.06 -12.12 -14.91
N ILE A 106 -4.85 -11.62 -15.85
CA ILE A 106 -6.25 -11.25 -15.61
C ILE A 106 -7.07 -12.49 -15.22
N GLY A 107 -6.84 -13.62 -15.88
CA GLY A 107 -7.50 -14.89 -15.55
C GLY A 107 -7.15 -15.37 -14.14
N ILE A 108 -5.87 -15.28 -13.75
CA ILE A 108 -5.42 -15.63 -12.40
C ILE A 108 -6.13 -14.75 -11.37
N ARG A 109 -6.24 -13.45 -11.65
CA ARG A 109 -6.90 -12.49 -10.76
C ARG A 109 -8.34 -12.87 -10.46
N VAL A 110 -9.08 -13.41 -11.44
CA VAL A 110 -10.45 -13.87 -11.26
C VAL A 110 -10.52 -15.05 -10.28
N GLN A 111 -9.49 -15.89 -10.23
CA GLN A 111 -9.45 -17.05 -9.35
C GLN A 111 -9.36 -16.70 -7.86
N TYR A 112 -8.89 -15.50 -7.53
CA TYR A 112 -8.74 -15.05 -6.13
C TYR A 112 -10.01 -14.45 -5.53
N LYS A 113 -11.09 -14.48 -6.23
CA LYS A 113 -12.37 -13.99 -5.70
C LYS A 113 -12.98 -15.00 -4.66
#